data_72f10a3e80de7a579f6d260040396b47
#
_entry.id   72f10a3e80de7a579f6d260040396b47
#
_cell.length_a   1.000
_cell.length_b   1.000
_cell.length_c   1.000
_cell.angle_alpha   90.00
_cell.angle_beta   90.00
_cell.angle_gamma   90.00
#
_symmetry.space_group_name_H-M   'P 1'
#
loop_
_entity.id
_entity.type
_entity.pdbx_description
1 polymer ?
#
loop_
_entity_poly.entity_id
_entity_poly.type
_entity_poly.pdbx_seq_one_letter_code
_entity_poly.pdbx_strand_id
1 'polypeptide(L)'
;VFPVGLIGLFAAIVMGAVVSTFTSVLNSAATISSIDIYKGIFEKDCADRKLVGVGKLTSAVLAFFAILVAPFVANAPDGLYQLLQQLNGIFFIPIASIMLAGFLTKTISATAAKAALIIGLTFYILTTFIFPVDIHFVHVWGIEFVLNVVVMFGVSYWYPQSQKEWEAQPALLDLKTWKYTTPFSI
;
A
#
# COMPACT_ATOMS: atom_id res chain seq x y z
N VAL A 1 13.46 32.97 -2.12
CA VAL A 1 12.96 33.48 -3.43
C VAL A 1 13.95 33.00 -4.47
N PHE A 2 13.49 32.20 -5.47
CA PHE A 2 14.34 31.71 -6.54
C PHE A 2 14.64 32.84 -7.54
N PRO A 3 15.88 32.95 -8.06
CA PRO A 3 16.18 33.82 -9.20
C PRO A 3 15.30 33.45 -10.41
N VAL A 4 14.87 34.46 -11.17
CA VAL A 4 13.93 34.29 -12.29
C VAL A 4 14.38 33.24 -13.30
N GLY A 5 15.68 33.12 -13.56
CA GLY A 5 16.25 32.10 -14.46
C GLY A 5 16.14 30.65 -13.96
N LEU A 6 15.98 30.42 -12.66
CA LEU A 6 15.86 29.07 -12.07
C LEU A 6 14.41 28.58 -11.95
N ILE A 7 13.42 29.46 -12.10
CA ILE A 7 12.00 29.09 -11.96
C ILE A 7 11.62 28.05 -13.03
N GLY A 8 12.04 28.25 -14.27
CA GLY A 8 11.76 27.31 -15.36
C GLY A 8 12.41 25.93 -15.14
N LEU A 9 13.66 25.92 -14.66
CA LEU A 9 14.38 24.68 -14.33
C LEU A 9 13.65 23.94 -13.19
N PHE A 10 13.27 24.65 -12.13
CA PHE A 10 12.54 24.07 -11.00
C PHE A 10 11.19 23.51 -11.45
N ALA A 11 10.43 24.25 -12.24
CA ALA A 11 9.16 23.79 -12.79
C ALA A 11 9.32 22.53 -13.63
N ALA A 12 10.36 22.45 -14.48
CA ALA A 12 10.65 21.27 -15.28
C ALA A 12 11.00 20.04 -14.44
N ILE A 13 11.80 20.20 -13.37
CA ILE A 13 12.14 19.13 -12.44
C ILE A 13 10.89 18.61 -11.72
N VAL A 14 10.05 19.50 -11.20
CA VAL A 14 8.81 19.13 -10.53
C VAL A 14 7.86 18.39 -11.47
N MET A 15 7.67 18.91 -12.68
CA MET A 15 6.84 18.25 -13.70
C MET A 15 7.39 16.85 -14.05
N GLY A 16 8.71 16.75 -14.24
CA GLY A 16 9.35 15.46 -14.50
C GLY A 16 9.14 14.44 -13.38
N ALA A 17 9.27 14.87 -12.12
CA ALA A 17 9.04 14.04 -10.95
C ALA A 17 7.57 13.56 -10.88
N VAL A 18 6.61 14.45 -11.11
CA VAL A 18 5.18 14.11 -11.09
C VAL A 18 4.85 13.11 -12.21
N VAL A 19 5.30 13.35 -13.43
CA VAL A 19 5.05 12.45 -14.58
C VAL A 19 5.69 11.08 -14.33
N SER A 20 6.91 11.04 -13.81
CA SER A 20 7.61 9.80 -13.48
C SER A 20 6.84 8.99 -12.42
N THR A 21 6.42 9.63 -11.34
CA THR A 21 5.65 8.97 -10.28
C THR A 21 4.30 8.47 -10.80
N PHE A 22 3.58 9.28 -11.56
CA PHE A 22 2.30 8.91 -12.14
C PHE A 22 2.43 7.69 -13.06
N THR A 23 3.44 7.69 -13.94
CA THR A 23 3.69 6.56 -14.84
C THR A 23 4.04 5.28 -14.09
N SER A 24 4.82 5.38 -13.01
CA SER A 24 5.17 4.24 -12.17
C SER A 24 3.94 3.64 -11.48
N VAL A 25 3.05 4.47 -10.96
CA VAL A 25 1.79 4.03 -10.33
C VAL A 25 0.89 3.34 -11.35
N LEU A 26 0.72 3.94 -12.54
CA LEU A 26 -0.08 3.32 -13.62
C LEU A 26 0.49 1.96 -14.05
N ASN A 27 1.81 1.85 -14.17
CA ASN A 27 2.46 0.59 -14.55
C ASN A 27 2.28 -0.49 -13.48
N SER A 28 2.41 -0.13 -12.19
CA SER A 28 2.15 -1.05 -11.08
C SER A 28 0.70 -1.52 -11.06
N ALA A 29 -0.25 -0.60 -11.21
CA ALA A 29 -1.67 -0.93 -11.25
C ALA A 29 -2.02 -1.81 -12.46
N ALA A 30 -1.44 -1.55 -13.63
CA ALA A 30 -1.60 -2.37 -14.82
C ALA A 30 -1.09 -3.80 -14.62
N THR A 31 0.07 -3.94 -13.95
CA THR A 31 0.66 -5.25 -13.65
C THR A 31 -0.21 -6.04 -12.69
N ILE A 32 -0.63 -5.45 -11.58
CA ILE A 32 -1.54 -6.10 -10.61
C ILE A 32 -2.85 -6.51 -11.29
N SER A 33 -3.45 -5.61 -12.07
CA SER A 33 -4.72 -5.90 -12.74
C SER A 33 -4.60 -7.00 -13.80
N SER A 34 -3.51 -7.06 -14.54
CA SER A 34 -3.33 -8.06 -15.59
C SER A 34 -2.86 -9.40 -15.05
N ILE A 35 -1.90 -9.42 -14.12
CA ILE A 35 -1.28 -10.66 -13.63
C ILE A 35 -2.06 -11.22 -12.45
N ASP A 36 -2.28 -10.42 -11.40
CA ASP A 36 -2.86 -10.93 -10.16
C ASP A 36 -4.37 -11.10 -10.28
N ILE A 37 -5.06 -10.12 -10.89
CA ILE A 37 -6.52 -10.17 -10.98
C ILE A 37 -6.95 -10.95 -12.22
N TYR A 38 -6.56 -10.52 -13.42
CA TYR A 38 -7.08 -11.13 -14.64
C TYR A 38 -6.58 -12.57 -14.84
N LYS A 39 -5.27 -12.79 -14.81
CA LYS A 39 -4.70 -14.13 -14.96
C LYS A 39 -4.96 -15.00 -13.74
N GLY A 40 -4.91 -14.44 -12.53
CA GLY A 40 -5.11 -15.21 -11.29
C GLY A 40 -6.54 -15.68 -11.07
N ILE A 41 -7.54 -14.86 -11.45
CA ILE A 41 -8.96 -15.11 -11.14
C ILE A 41 -9.73 -15.57 -12.36
N PHE A 42 -9.53 -14.92 -13.53
CA PHE A 42 -10.40 -15.11 -14.70
C PHE A 42 -9.87 -16.13 -15.71
N GLU A 43 -8.58 -16.11 -16.05
CA GLU A 43 -8.04 -16.93 -17.13
C GLU A 43 -6.57 -17.31 -16.86
N LYS A 44 -6.35 -18.49 -16.25
CA LYS A 44 -5.02 -18.96 -15.82
C LYS A 44 -4.05 -19.19 -16.99
N ASP A 45 -4.55 -19.62 -18.14
CA ASP A 45 -3.76 -19.93 -19.36
C ASP A 45 -3.86 -18.81 -20.41
N CYS A 46 -3.91 -17.58 -19.96
CA CYS A 46 -4.07 -16.41 -20.82
C CYS A 46 -2.82 -16.12 -21.63
N ALA A 47 -2.99 -15.84 -22.92
CA ALA A 47 -1.89 -15.40 -23.79
C ALA A 47 -1.35 -14.02 -23.37
N ASP A 48 -0.02 -13.84 -23.42
CA ASP A 48 0.65 -12.59 -23.01
C ASP A 48 0.10 -11.35 -23.71
N ARG A 49 -0.33 -11.48 -24.95
CA ARG A 49 -0.95 -10.38 -25.72
C ARG A 49 -2.25 -9.86 -25.07
N LYS A 50 -3.05 -10.75 -24.48
CA LYS A 50 -4.26 -10.35 -23.75
C LYS A 50 -3.91 -9.63 -22.46
N LEU A 51 -2.89 -10.11 -21.73
CA LEU A 51 -2.42 -9.48 -20.48
C LEU A 51 -1.95 -8.05 -20.72
N VAL A 52 -1.19 -7.83 -21.78
CA VAL A 52 -0.78 -6.48 -22.21
C VAL A 52 -2.00 -5.61 -22.55
N GLY A 53 -3.03 -6.19 -23.22
CA GLY A 53 -4.28 -5.50 -23.51
C GLY A 53 -5.02 -5.05 -22.25
N VAL A 54 -5.16 -5.94 -21.28
CA VAL A 54 -5.77 -5.65 -19.97
C VAL A 54 -5.00 -4.55 -19.23
N GLY A 55 -3.67 -4.66 -19.19
CA GLY A 55 -2.82 -3.65 -18.56
C GLY A 55 -2.97 -2.26 -19.20
N LYS A 56 -3.00 -2.18 -20.54
CA LYS A 56 -3.23 -0.91 -21.25
C LYS A 56 -4.61 -0.33 -20.97
N LEU A 57 -5.64 -1.16 -20.96
CA LEU A 57 -7.01 -0.72 -20.63
C LEU A 57 -7.08 -0.20 -19.19
N THR A 58 -6.51 -0.92 -18.23
CA THR A 58 -6.45 -0.48 -16.83
C THR A 58 -5.76 0.87 -16.68
N SER A 59 -4.59 1.03 -17.32
CA SER A 59 -3.87 2.31 -17.29
C SER A 59 -4.68 3.45 -17.90
N ALA A 60 -5.35 3.21 -19.02
CA ALA A 60 -6.19 4.22 -19.66
C ALA A 60 -7.39 4.63 -18.79
N VAL A 61 -8.07 3.65 -18.19
CA VAL A 61 -9.21 3.89 -17.28
C VAL A 61 -8.75 4.68 -16.05
N LEU A 62 -7.65 4.29 -15.42
CA LEU A 62 -7.11 4.97 -14.24
C LEU A 62 -6.65 6.39 -14.57
N ALA A 63 -5.98 6.59 -15.72
CA ALA A 63 -5.57 7.93 -16.16
C ALA A 63 -6.78 8.83 -16.41
N PHE A 64 -7.81 8.32 -17.06
CA PHE A 64 -9.06 9.06 -17.28
C PHE A 64 -9.76 9.40 -15.95
N PHE A 65 -9.84 8.43 -15.03
CA PHE A 65 -10.41 8.67 -13.71
C PHE A 65 -9.61 9.72 -12.92
N ALA A 66 -8.28 9.70 -12.99
CA ALA A 66 -7.43 10.71 -12.36
C ALA A 66 -7.73 12.13 -12.87
N ILE A 67 -7.95 12.29 -14.18
CA ILE A 67 -8.33 13.60 -14.77
C ILE A 67 -9.70 14.08 -14.23
N LEU A 68 -10.67 13.17 -14.09
CA LEU A 68 -11.99 13.52 -13.55
C LEU A 68 -11.94 13.90 -12.07
N VAL A 69 -11.08 13.26 -11.30
CA VAL A 69 -10.94 13.50 -9.85
C VAL A 69 -10.10 14.73 -9.54
N ALA A 70 -9.17 15.09 -10.41
CA ALA A 70 -8.24 16.21 -10.19
C ALA A 70 -8.90 17.54 -9.76
N PRO A 71 -10.03 18.01 -10.36
CA PRO A 71 -10.69 19.23 -9.93
C PRO A 71 -11.27 19.16 -8.50
N PHE A 72 -11.74 17.99 -8.08
CA PHE A 72 -12.26 17.79 -6.72
C PHE A 72 -11.15 17.85 -5.68
N VAL A 73 -10.01 17.24 -6.00
CA VAL A 73 -8.81 17.25 -5.16
C VAL A 73 -8.22 18.66 -5.06
N ALA A 74 -8.22 19.43 -6.15
CA ALA A 74 -7.71 20.81 -6.17
C ALA A 74 -8.54 21.76 -5.29
N ASN A 75 -9.82 21.49 -5.08
CA ASN A 75 -10.73 22.29 -4.28
C ASN A 75 -10.99 21.71 -2.88
N ALA A 76 -10.10 20.85 -2.36
CA ALA A 76 -10.25 20.26 -1.04
C ALA A 76 -10.28 21.31 0.06
N PRO A 77 -11.30 21.31 0.97
CA PRO A 77 -11.51 22.35 1.98
C PRO A 77 -10.32 22.53 2.93
N ASP A 78 -9.71 21.41 3.34
CA ASP A 78 -8.61 21.38 4.31
C ASP A 78 -7.23 21.42 3.66
N GLY A 79 -7.19 21.67 2.37
CA GLY A 79 -5.97 21.69 1.57
C GLY A 79 -5.56 20.32 1.03
N LEU A 80 -4.84 20.35 -0.09
CA LEU A 80 -4.40 19.18 -0.84
C LEU A 80 -3.54 18.22 0.01
N TYR A 81 -2.64 18.78 0.83
CA TYR A 81 -1.74 17.97 1.65
C TYR A 81 -2.50 17.12 2.67
N GLN A 82 -3.45 17.73 3.38
CA GLN A 82 -4.24 17.04 4.40
C GLN A 82 -5.10 15.94 3.78
N LEU A 83 -5.76 16.22 2.64
CA LEU A 83 -6.54 15.23 1.92
C LEU A 83 -5.67 14.02 1.48
N LEU A 84 -4.48 14.28 0.91
CA LEU A 84 -3.56 13.21 0.50
C LEU A 84 -3.10 12.36 1.68
N GLN A 85 -2.81 12.98 2.83
CA GLN A 85 -2.43 12.28 4.04
C GLN A 85 -3.58 11.43 4.59
N GLN A 86 -4.79 11.96 4.62
CA GLN A 86 -5.98 11.21 5.03
C GLN A 86 -6.22 9.99 4.11
N LEU A 87 -6.09 10.15 2.80
CA LEU A 87 -6.24 9.03 1.86
C LEU A 87 -5.13 7.99 2.01
N ASN A 88 -3.89 8.41 2.23
CA ASN A 88 -2.77 7.50 2.49
C ASN A 88 -2.94 6.73 3.80
N GLY A 89 -3.51 7.36 4.83
CA GLY A 89 -3.77 6.75 6.13
C GLY A 89 -4.60 5.49 6.04
N ILE A 90 -5.54 5.41 5.10
CA ILE A 90 -6.44 4.25 4.92
C ILE A 90 -5.68 2.93 4.86
N PHE A 91 -4.58 2.87 4.11
CA PHE A 91 -3.83 1.63 3.91
C PHE A 91 -2.48 1.62 4.61
N PHE A 92 -1.85 2.78 4.75
CA PHE A 92 -0.49 2.86 5.26
C PHE A 92 -0.40 2.42 6.72
N ILE A 93 -1.32 2.87 7.57
CA ILE A 93 -1.28 2.58 9.00
C ILE A 93 -1.59 1.11 9.32
N PRO A 94 -2.68 0.50 8.79
CA PRO A 94 -2.92 -0.92 9.00
C PRO A 94 -1.78 -1.80 8.50
N ILE A 95 -1.26 -1.53 7.30
CA ILE A 95 -0.17 -2.31 6.71
C ILE A 95 1.11 -2.15 7.55
N ALA A 96 1.47 -0.92 7.94
CA ALA A 96 2.65 -0.67 8.76
C ALA A 96 2.57 -1.37 10.12
N SER A 97 1.41 -1.33 10.78
CA SER A 97 1.20 -2.01 12.06
C SER A 97 1.31 -3.54 11.95
N ILE A 98 0.73 -4.12 10.89
CA ILE A 98 0.80 -5.57 10.63
C ILE A 98 2.22 -6.00 10.33
N MET A 99 2.93 -5.26 9.46
CA MET A 99 4.32 -5.58 9.13
C MET A 99 5.23 -5.45 10.36
N LEU A 100 5.13 -4.36 11.11
CA LEU A 100 5.96 -4.16 12.29
C LEU A 100 5.71 -5.24 13.34
N ALA A 101 4.46 -5.54 13.63
CA ALA A 101 4.10 -6.59 14.57
C ALA A 101 4.54 -7.98 14.09
N GLY A 102 4.41 -8.28 12.80
CA GLY A 102 4.87 -9.53 12.20
C GLY A 102 6.40 -9.70 12.23
N PHE A 103 7.17 -8.62 12.09
CA PHE A 103 8.64 -8.68 12.22
C PHE A 103 9.13 -8.79 13.66
N LEU A 104 8.44 -8.09 14.58
CA LEU A 104 8.85 -8.07 15.98
C LEU A 104 8.40 -9.29 16.77
N THR A 105 7.33 -9.97 16.33
CA THR A 105 6.73 -11.08 17.07
C THR A 105 6.49 -12.29 16.18
N LYS A 106 6.80 -13.47 16.70
CA LYS A 106 6.52 -14.76 16.04
C LYS A 106 5.16 -15.36 16.41
N THR A 107 4.38 -14.64 17.23
CA THR A 107 3.14 -15.15 17.82
C THR A 107 1.88 -14.71 17.09
N ILE A 108 1.99 -13.76 16.16
CA ILE A 108 0.84 -13.20 15.44
C ILE A 108 0.40 -14.17 14.35
N SER A 109 -0.88 -14.58 14.42
CA SER A 109 -1.48 -15.46 13.42
C SER A 109 -1.94 -14.70 12.18
N ALA A 110 -2.00 -15.38 11.02
CA ALA A 110 -2.52 -14.79 9.78
C ALA A 110 -3.98 -14.33 9.91
N THR A 111 -4.78 -15.02 10.74
CA THR A 111 -6.17 -14.63 11.05
C THR A 111 -6.22 -13.33 11.85
N ALA A 112 -5.29 -13.13 12.79
CA ALA A 112 -5.18 -11.90 13.56
C ALA A 112 -4.80 -10.70 12.68
N ALA A 113 -3.87 -10.87 11.75
CA ALA A 113 -3.50 -9.84 10.79
C ALA A 113 -4.68 -9.43 9.89
N LYS A 114 -5.46 -10.40 9.39
CA LYS A 114 -6.67 -10.12 8.60
C LYS A 114 -7.74 -9.39 9.43
N ALA A 115 -7.96 -9.81 10.68
CA ALA A 115 -8.91 -9.15 11.57
C ALA A 115 -8.47 -7.70 11.88
N ALA A 116 -7.20 -7.47 12.17
CA ALA A 116 -6.66 -6.14 12.41
C ALA A 116 -6.81 -5.24 11.18
N LEU A 117 -6.54 -5.77 9.97
CA LEU A 117 -6.73 -5.01 8.73
C LEU A 117 -8.19 -4.56 8.57
N ILE A 118 -9.15 -5.47 8.74
CA ILE A 118 -10.58 -5.15 8.58
C ILE A 118 -11.04 -4.15 9.64
N ILE A 119 -10.67 -4.37 10.90
CA ILE A 119 -11.07 -3.50 12.02
C ILE A 119 -10.41 -2.13 11.88
N GLY A 120 -9.11 -2.07 11.55
CA GLY A 120 -8.38 -0.83 11.35
C GLY A 120 -8.95 0.01 10.21
N LEU A 121 -9.16 -0.59 9.04
CA LEU A 121 -9.80 0.07 7.91
C LEU A 121 -11.20 0.61 8.26
N THR A 122 -12.00 -0.20 8.94
CA THR A 122 -13.35 0.19 9.35
C THR A 122 -13.30 1.36 10.33
N PHE A 123 -12.45 1.27 11.34
CA PHE A 123 -12.24 2.33 12.33
C PHE A 123 -11.82 3.63 11.66
N TYR A 124 -10.82 3.58 10.77
CA TYR A 124 -10.31 4.76 10.09
C TYR A 124 -11.34 5.43 9.19
N ILE A 125 -12.06 4.64 8.38
CA ILE A 125 -13.11 5.15 7.49
C ILE A 125 -14.24 5.80 8.32
N LEU A 126 -14.65 5.16 9.41
CA LEU A 126 -15.68 5.71 10.29
C LEU A 126 -15.27 7.05 10.91
N THR A 127 -14.07 7.13 11.48
CA THR A 127 -13.60 8.30 12.22
C THR A 127 -13.17 9.46 11.34
N THR A 128 -12.72 9.17 10.11
CA THR A 128 -12.19 10.21 9.20
C THR A 128 -13.26 10.72 8.22
N PHE A 129 -14.14 9.84 7.71
CA PHE A 129 -15.05 10.20 6.62
C PHE A 129 -16.53 10.21 7.02
N ILE A 130 -16.96 9.34 7.94
CA ILE A 130 -18.38 9.22 8.31
C ILE A 130 -18.70 10.05 9.55
N PHE A 131 -17.90 9.95 10.58
CA PHE A 131 -18.02 10.71 11.82
C PHE A 131 -16.71 11.48 12.06
N PRO A 132 -16.47 12.55 11.29
CA PRO A 132 -15.21 13.28 11.41
C PRO A 132 -15.04 13.78 12.85
N VAL A 133 -13.99 13.28 13.49
CA VAL A 133 -13.62 13.70 14.85
C VAL A 133 -12.73 14.93 14.71
N ASP A 134 -13.00 15.95 15.51
CA ASP A 134 -12.26 17.23 15.50
C ASP A 134 -10.87 17.07 16.17
N ILE A 135 -10.09 16.12 15.64
CA ILE A 135 -8.70 15.88 16.03
C ILE A 135 -7.82 15.75 14.79
N HIS A 136 -6.59 16.20 14.91
CA HIS A 136 -5.64 16.15 13.80
C HIS A 136 -5.41 14.70 13.33
N PHE A 137 -5.37 14.48 12.01
CA PHE A 137 -5.26 13.14 11.39
C PHE A 137 -4.11 12.28 11.94
N VAL A 138 -3.00 12.89 12.38
CA VAL A 138 -1.86 12.19 12.99
C VAL A 138 -2.24 11.47 14.28
N HIS A 139 -3.16 12.04 15.08
CA HIS A 139 -3.63 11.38 16.29
C HIS A 139 -4.53 10.19 15.95
N VAL A 140 -5.37 10.32 14.92
CA VAL A 140 -6.18 9.19 14.42
C VAL A 140 -5.28 8.04 13.99
N TRP A 141 -4.18 8.33 13.27
CA TRP A 141 -3.17 7.34 12.90
C TRP A 141 -2.54 6.63 14.09
N GLY A 142 -2.20 7.39 15.15
CA GLY A 142 -1.64 6.83 16.38
C GLY A 142 -2.62 5.89 17.08
N ILE A 143 -3.88 6.31 17.20
CA ILE A 143 -4.94 5.49 17.81
C ILE A 143 -5.19 4.23 16.99
N GLU A 144 -5.28 4.35 15.67
CA GLU A 144 -5.46 3.22 14.75
C GLU A 144 -4.30 2.22 14.84
N PHE A 145 -3.06 2.71 14.89
CA PHE A 145 -1.89 1.86 15.04
C PHE A 145 -1.97 1.02 16.33
N VAL A 146 -2.25 1.67 17.45
CA VAL A 146 -2.40 0.99 18.74
C VAL A 146 -3.57 0.00 18.71
N LEU A 147 -4.71 0.39 18.14
CA LEU A 147 -5.86 -0.48 17.96
C LEU A 147 -5.50 -1.75 17.18
N ASN A 148 -4.82 -1.60 16.06
CA ASN A 148 -4.40 -2.73 15.22
C ASN A 148 -3.47 -3.68 15.99
N VAL A 149 -2.51 -3.14 16.73
CA VAL A 149 -1.59 -3.94 17.55
C VAL A 149 -2.37 -4.69 18.65
N VAL A 150 -3.25 -4.03 19.35
CA VAL A 150 -4.10 -4.66 20.41
C VAL A 150 -4.97 -5.77 19.81
N VAL A 151 -5.63 -5.52 18.69
CA VAL A 151 -6.45 -6.52 17.97
C VAL A 151 -5.60 -7.72 17.57
N MET A 152 -4.41 -7.50 17.01
CA MET A 152 -3.52 -8.60 16.60
C MET A 152 -3.13 -9.48 17.79
N PHE A 153 -2.71 -8.88 18.90
CA PHE A 153 -2.36 -9.67 20.09
C PHE A 153 -3.59 -10.36 20.71
N GLY A 154 -4.73 -9.68 20.79
CA GLY A 154 -5.97 -10.24 21.32
C GLY A 154 -6.46 -11.44 20.50
N VAL A 155 -6.54 -11.30 19.18
CA VAL A 155 -6.98 -12.39 18.29
C VAL A 155 -5.95 -13.52 18.24
N SER A 156 -4.66 -13.23 18.27
CA SER A 156 -3.61 -14.26 18.31
C SER A 156 -3.61 -15.06 19.60
N TYR A 157 -4.04 -14.44 20.70
CA TYR A 157 -4.21 -15.16 21.97
C TYR A 157 -5.33 -16.20 21.89
N TRP A 158 -6.43 -15.87 21.19
CA TRP A 158 -7.58 -16.78 21.04
C TRP A 158 -7.39 -17.77 19.88
N TYR A 159 -6.67 -17.38 18.84
CA TYR A 159 -6.37 -18.19 17.66
C TYR A 159 -4.84 -18.22 17.44
N PRO A 160 -4.09 -18.97 18.27
CA PRO A 160 -2.64 -19.06 18.13
C PRO A 160 -2.26 -19.71 16.82
N GLN A 161 -1.20 -19.24 16.20
CA GLN A 161 -0.65 -19.84 14.99
C GLN A 161 -0.06 -21.21 15.33
N SER A 162 -0.45 -22.24 14.58
CA SER A 162 0.17 -23.56 14.72
C SER A 162 1.62 -23.51 14.24
N GLN A 163 2.57 -23.94 15.08
CA GLN A 163 3.99 -24.04 14.69
C GLN A 163 4.20 -24.91 13.44
N LYS A 164 3.35 -25.91 13.21
CA LYS A 164 3.37 -26.74 12.00
C LYS A 164 3.14 -25.97 10.71
N GLU A 165 2.33 -24.91 10.73
CA GLU A 165 2.12 -24.07 9.54
C GLU A 165 3.33 -23.20 9.22
N TRP A 166 4.10 -22.79 10.23
CA TRP A 166 5.33 -22.03 10.04
C TRP A 166 6.45 -22.91 9.44
N GLU A 167 6.59 -24.15 9.93
CA GLU A 167 7.59 -25.11 9.43
C GLU A 167 7.23 -25.71 8.06
N ALA A 168 5.93 -25.77 7.73
CA ALA A 168 5.44 -26.29 6.46
C ALA A 168 5.48 -25.28 5.30
N GLN A 169 5.86 -24.02 5.54
CA GLN A 169 6.15 -23.11 4.44
C GLN A 169 7.44 -23.57 3.78
N PRO A 170 7.39 -24.16 2.57
CA PRO A 170 8.61 -24.50 1.86
C PRO A 170 9.43 -23.21 1.74
N ALA A 171 10.72 -23.31 1.98
CA ALA A 171 11.62 -22.19 1.72
C ALA A 171 11.37 -21.74 0.28
N LEU A 172 10.55 -20.68 0.13
CA LEU A 172 10.12 -20.15 -1.17
C LEU A 172 11.29 -19.62 -2.00
N LEU A 173 12.47 -19.59 -1.40
CA LEU A 173 13.71 -19.20 -2.02
C LEU A 173 14.76 -20.25 -1.68
N ASP A 174 15.11 -21.09 -2.65
CA ASP A 174 16.35 -21.85 -2.64
C ASP A 174 17.51 -20.84 -2.78
N LEU A 175 17.84 -20.20 -1.64
CA LEU A 175 18.93 -19.25 -1.55
C LEU A 175 20.24 -20.02 -1.68
N LYS A 176 20.60 -20.40 -2.90
CA LYS A 176 21.98 -20.76 -3.20
C LYS A 176 22.85 -19.57 -2.90
N THR A 177 23.67 -19.68 -1.86
CA THR A 177 24.67 -18.67 -1.54
C THR A 177 25.46 -18.31 -2.80
N TRP A 178 25.39 -17.06 -3.17
CA TRP A 178 26.13 -16.56 -4.33
C TRP A 178 27.61 -16.85 -4.12
N LYS A 179 28.24 -17.49 -5.10
CA LYS A 179 29.63 -18.02 -5.04
C LYS A 179 30.67 -16.99 -4.57
N TYR A 180 30.39 -15.70 -4.59
CA TYR A 180 31.29 -14.62 -4.21
C TYR A 180 30.92 -13.92 -2.90
N THR A 181 29.97 -14.42 -2.13
CA THR A 181 29.62 -13.83 -0.81
C THR A 181 30.59 -14.23 0.31
N THR A 182 31.29 -15.34 0.18
CA THR A 182 32.23 -15.84 1.19
C THR A 182 33.43 -14.93 1.49
N PRO A 183 33.99 -14.12 0.55
CA PRO A 183 35.10 -13.24 0.89
C PRO A 183 34.68 -11.93 1.61
N PHE A 184 33.40 -11.63 1.75
CA PHE A 184 32.89 -10.39 2.37
C PHE A 184 32.16 -10.60 3.70
N SER A 185 32.11 -11.82 4.21
CA SER A 185 31.48 -12.14 5.50
C SER A 185 32.51 -12.39 6.60
N ILE A 186 33.42 -11.45 6.82
CA ILE A 186 34.30 -11.37 8.00
C ILE A 186 33.99 -10.09 8.74
#